data_8a36c8483e43436c4f63f9a6db34e678
#
_entry.id   8a36c8483e43436c4f63f9a6db34e678
#
_cell.length_a   1.000
_cell.length_b   1.000
_cell.length_c   1.000
_cell.angle_alpha   90.00
_cell.angle_beta   90.00
_cell.angle_gamma   90.00
#
_symmetry.space_group_name_H-M   'P 1'
#
loop_
_entity.id
_entity.type
_entity.pdbx_description
1 polymer ?
#
loop_
_entity_poly.entity_id
_entity_poly.type
_entity_poly.pdbx_seq_one_letter_code
_entity_poly.pdbx_strand_id
1 'polypeptide(L)'
;ILDHETFFSISALIKENKIPELLLEFNIIMNNGYESLHFINGLANHIRMLILCKDQLTHELLEVGINTQTKYLDQSKSYDLDWLIEALSLIKNAELNHKSSINKRLNSELCLMQLASLHFNGEKKN
;
A
#
# COMPACT_ATOMS: atom_id res chain seq x y z
N ILE A 1 9.04 8.96 11.62
CA ILE A 1 7.63 8.53 11.62
C ILE A 1 7.18 8.26 10.19
N LEU A 2 6.55 7.11 10.01
CA LEU A 2 5.91 6.80 8.73
C LEU A 2 4.60 7.58 8.64
N ASP A 3 4.56 8.53 7.73
CA ASP A 3 3.41 9.41 7.59
C ASP A 3 2.59 9.07 6.33
N HIS A 4 1.50 9.80 6.14
CA HIS A 4 0.62 9.61 4.99
C HIS A 4 1.37 9.81 3.67
N GLU A 5 2.28 10.79 3.61
CA GLU A 5 3.02 11.09 2.38
C GLU A 5 3.88 9.91 1.93
N THR A 6 4.50 9.20 2.88
CA THR A 6 5.28 8.00 2.59
C THR A 6 4.43 6.98 1.83
N PHE A 7 3.22 6.72 2.31
CA PHE A 7 2.35 5.71 1.70
C PHE A 7 1.68 6.20 0.41
N PHE A 8 1.45 7.48 0.26
CA PHE A 8 1.03 8.03 -1.03
C PHE A 8 2.11 7.77 -2.09
N SER A 9 3.37 8.00 -1.74
CA SER A 9 4.50 7.78 -2.63
C SER A 9 4.67 6.30 -2.98
N ILE A 10 4.63 5.43 -1.97
CA ILE A 10 4.74 3.98 -2.16
C ILE A 10 3.61 3.48 -3.08
N SER A 11 2.39 3.91 -2.84
CA SER A 11 1.24 3.49 -3.63
C SER A 11 1.33 3.96 -5.08
N ALA A 12 1.85 5.16 -5.31
CA ALA A 12 2.07 5.67 -6.66
C ALA A 12 3.09 4.80 -7.43
N LEU A 13 4.17 4.39 -6.76
CA LEU A 13 5.18 3.52 -7.37
C LEU A 13 4.61 2.14 -7.69
N ILE A 14 3.75 1.62 -6.82
CA ILE A 14 3.04 0.36 -7.05
C ILE A 14 2.15 0.49 -8.30
N LYS A 15 1.38 1.56 -8.40
CA LYS A 15 0.50 1.83 -9.54
C LYS A 15 1.26 1.86 -10.86
N GLU A 16 2.44 2.47 -10.85
CA GLU A 16 3.26 2.64 -12.04
C GLU A 16 4.14 1.43 -12.34
N ASN A 17 4.06 0.38 -11.53
CA ASN A 17 4.86 -0.84 -11.68
C ASN A 17 6.37 -0.55 -11.67
N LYS A 18 6.78 0.40 -10.84
CA LYS A 18 8.19 0.81 -10.72
C LYS A 18 8.88 0.02 -9.61
N ILE A 19 9.12 -1.26 -9.88
CA ILE A 19 9.67 -2.19 -8.87
C ILE A 19 11.05 -1.75 -8.35
N PRO A 20 12.02 -1.38 -9.18
CA PRO A 20 13.32 -0.94 -8.63
C PRO A 20 13.19 0.28 -7.70
N GLU A 21 12.44 1.29 -8.10
CA GLU A 21 12.24 2.51 -7.30
C GLU A 21 11.48 2.18 -6.01
N LEU A 22 10.50 1.29 -6.09
CA LEU A 22 9.73 0.84 -4.95
C LEU A 22 10.62 0.16 -3.90
N LEU A 23 11.51 -0.72 -4.34
CA LEU A 23 12.43 -1.42 -3.45
C LEU A 23 13.48 -0.47 -2.85
N LEU A 24 13.92 0.53 -3.63
CA LEU A 24 14.85 1.55 -3.10
C LEU A 24 14.18 2.41 -2.02
N GLU A 25 12.92 2.80 -2.24
CA GLU A 25 12.16 3.55 -1.23
C GLU A 25 11.99 2.73 0.05
N PHE A 26 11.63 1.46 -0.10
CA PHE A 26 11.52 0.55 1.04
C PHE A 26 12.85 0.44 1.79
N ASN A 27 13.96 0.34 1.05
CA ASN A 27 15.29 0.28 1.65
C ASN A 27 15.60 1.52 2.49
N ILE A 28 15.23 2.70 2.00
CA ILE A 28 15.40 3.96 2.75
C ILE A 28 14.62 3.90 4.07
N ILE A 29 13.38 3.43 4.00
CA ILE A 29 12.52 3.32 5.19
C ILE A 29 13.15 2.37 6.21
N MET A 30 13.62 1.21 5.76
CA MET A 30 14.27 0.24 6.66
C MET A 30 15.56 0.79 7.26
N ASN A 31 16.36 1.51 6.46
CA ASN A 31 17.61 2.11 6.94
C ASN A 31 17.36 3.21 7.97
N ASN A 32 16.17 3.79 8.01
CA ASN A 32 15.78 4.77 9.01
C ASN A 32 15.33 4.13 10.33
N GLY A 33 15.39 2.80 10.42
CA GLY A 33 15.12 2.09 11.66
C GLY A 33 13.70 1.62 11.86
N TYR A 34 12.83 1.77 10.89
CA TYR A 34 11.46 1.28 10.99
C TYR A 34 11.41 -0.23 10.84
N GLU A 35 10.51 -0.87 11.58
CA GLU A 35 10.28 -2.31 11.46
C GLU A 35 9.41 -2.59 10.25
N SER A 36 9.70 -3.70 9.55
CA SER A 36 8.94 -4.09 8.37
C SER A 36 7.46 -4.35 8.68
N LEU A 37 7.14 -4.90 9.86
CA LEU A 37 5.73 -5.10 10.25
C LEU A 37 5.00 -3.76 10.39
N HIS A 38 5.65 -2.76 10.97
CA HIS A 38 5.07 -1.42 11.11
C HIS A 38 4.76 -0.82 9.73
N PHE A 39 5.70 -1.00 8.79
CA PHE A 39 5.49 -0.56 7.41
C PHE A 39 4.30 -1.29 6.76
N ILE A 40 4.24 -2.61 6.90
CA ILE A 40 3.15 -3.43 6.32
C ILE A 40 1.79 -3.01 6.90
N ASN A 41 1.72 -2.79 8.22
CA ASN A 41 0.48 -2.34 8.86
C ASN A 41 0.05 -0.97 8.34
N GLY A 42 1.00 -0.06 8.16
CA GLY A 42 0.72 1.27 7.62
C GLY A 42 0.20 1.20 6.18
N LEU A 43 0.80 0.33 5.37
CA LEU A 43 0.35 0.13 4.00
C LEU A 43 -1.06 -0.44 3.94
N ALA A 44 -1.37 -1.42 4.80
CA ALA A 44 -2.72 -1.97 4.91
C ALA A 44 -3.74 -0.87 5.23
N ASN A 45 -3.40 -0.03 6.20
CA ASN A 45 -4.28 1.08 6.58
C ASN A 45 -4.46 2.07 5.42
N HIS A 46 -3.39 2.35 4.68
CA HIS A 46 -3.47 3.25 3.52
C HIS A 46 -4.44 2.71 2.47
N ILE A 47 -4.33 1.43 2.14
CA ILE A 47 -5.23 0.80 1.17
C ILE A 47 -6.67 0.81 1.68
N ARG A 48 -6.88 0.55 2.98
CA ARG A 48 -8.21 0.64 3.57
C ARG A 48 -8.80 2.04 3.38
N MET A 49 -8.00 3.09 3.61
CA MET A 49 -8.45 4.46 3.44
C MET A 49 -8.89 4.74 1.99
N LEU A 50 -8.13 4.21 1.02
CA LEU A 50 -8.51 4.33 -0.40
C LEU A 50 -9.83 3.61 -0.70
N ILE A 51 -10.06 2.46 -0.08
CA ILE A 51 -11.33 1.73 -0.22
C ILE A 51 -12.49 2.58 0.32
N LEU A 52 -12.31 3.19 1.50
CA LEU A 52 -13.34 4.04 2.09
C LEU A 52 -13.70 5.22 1.18
N CYS A 53 -12.76 5.66 0.35
CA CYS A 53 -12.97 6.77 -0.58
C CYS A 53 -13.79 6.39 -1.81
N LYS A 54 -14.03 5.08 -2.04
CA LYS A 54 -14.73 4.63 -3.24
C LYS A 54 -16.23 4.90 -3.20
N ASP A 55 -16.80 5.11 -2.01
CA ASP A 55 -18.22 5.40 -1.85
C ASP A 55 -18.41 6.52 -0.85
N GLN A 56 -19.29 7.46 -1.19
CA GLN A 56 -19.57 8.61 -0.33
C GLN A 56 -20.09 8.20 1.05
N LEU A 57 -20.79 7.07 1.12
CA LEU A 57 -21.33 6.56 2.39
C LEU A 57 -20.26 6.28 3.42
N THR A 58 -19.05 5.97 2.99
CA THR A 58 -17.95 5.63 3.90
C THR A 58 -16.92 6.74 4.05
N HIS A 59 -17.09 7.89 3.39
CA HIS A 59 -16.16 9.02 3.52
C HIS A 59 -16.03 9.50 4.96
N GLU A 60 -17.10 9.46 5.74
CA GLU A 60 -17.06 9.91 7.14
C GLU A 60 -16.21 9.01 8.04
N LEU A 61 -15.86 7.81 7.56
CA LEU A 61 -14.97 6.92 8.31
C LEU A 61 -13.49 7.30 8.16
N LEU A 62 -13.18 8.28 7.28
CA LEU A 62 -11.83 8.81 7.14
C LEU A 62 -11.52 9.74 8.31
N GLU A 63 -10.66 9.28 9.21
CA GLU A 63 -10.30 10.03 10.41
C GLU A 63 -9.02 10.83 10.19
N VAL A 64 -9.05 11.74 9.22
CA VAL A 64 -7.89 12.59 8.86
C VAL A 64 -8.38 13.99 8.58
N GLY A 65 -7.45 14.96 8.65
CA GLY A 65 -7.76 16.36 8.33
C GLY A 65 -8.18 16.51 6.88
N ILE A 66 -8.83 17.63 6.58
CA ILE A 66 -9.47 17.83 5.27
C ILE A 66 -8.47 17.81 4.11
N ASN A 67 -7.27 18.35 4.30
CA ASN A 67 -6.26 18.35 3.23
C ASN A 67 -5.78 16.93 2.93
N THR A 68 -5.56 16.12 3.95
CA THR A 68 -5.16 14.72 3.78
C THR A 68 -6.29 13.90 3.18
N GLN A 69 -7.53 14.15 3.60
CA GLN A 69 -8.71 13.51 3.04
C GLN A 69 -8.81 13.74 1.53
N THR A 70 -8.56 14.97 1.09
CA THR A 70 -8.57 15.32 -0.34
C THR A 70 -7.54 14.51 -1.11
N LYS A 71 -6.35 14.30 -0.53
CA LYS A 71 -5.30 13.48 -1.15
C LYS A 71 -5.72 12.02 -1.29
N TYR A 72 -6.36 11.45 -0.27
CA TYR A 72 -6.88 10.08 -0.35
C TYR A 72 -7.96 9.95 -1.42
N LEU A 73 -8.89 10.90 -1.44
CA LEU A 73 -9.95 10.90 -2.45
C LEU A 73 -9.36 10.98 -3.86
N ASP A 74 -8.36 11.82 -4.06
CA ASP A 74 -7.71 11.97 -5.35
C ASP A 74 -6.99 10.69 -5.76
N GLN A 75 -6.16 10.14 -4.89
CA GLN A 75 -5.42 8.91 -5.21
C GLN A 75 -6.36 7.72 -5.46
N SER A 76 -7.47 7.64 -4.73
CA SER A 76 -8.42 6.53 -4.87
C SER A 76 -8.98 6.41 -6.29
N LYS A 77 -9.03 7.52 -7.02
CA LYS A 77 -9.54 7.55 -8.40
C LYS A 77 -8.67 6.74 -9.36
N SER A 78 -7.42 6.50 -9.01
CA SER A 78 -6.46 5.76 -9.84
C SER A 78 -6.57 4.25 -9.69
N TYR A 79 -7.39 3.77 -8.76
CA TYR A 79 -7.50 2.34 -8.45
C TYR A 79 -8.95 1.88 -8.51
N ASP A 80 -9.17 0.71 -9.07
CA ASP A 80 -10.47 0.06 -8.99
C ASP A 80 -10.67 -0.60 -7.64
N LEU A 81 -11.91 -0.69 -7.18
CA LEU A 81 -12.23 -1.32 -5.89
C LEU A 81 -11.71 -2.76 -5.83
N ASP A 82 -11.91 -3.53 -6.92
CA ASP A 82 -11.45 -4.92 -6.96
C ASP A 82 -9.94 -5.02 -6.77
N TRP A 83 -9.18 -4.12 -7.39
CA TRP A 83 -7.73 -4.06 -7.22
C TRP A 83 -7.36 -3.79 -5.77
N LEU A 84 -8.04 -2.82 -5.14
CA LEU A 84 -7.76 -2.44 -3.75
C LEU A 84 -8.03 -3.61 -2.80
N ILE A 85 -9.09 -4.37 -3.02
CA ILE A 85 -9.42 -5.53 -2.19
C ILE A 85 -8.36 -6.62 -2.35
N GLU A 86 -7.95 -6.90 -3.58
CA GLU A 86 -6.87 -7.88 -3.84
C GLU A 86 -5.56 -7.42 -3.20
N ALA A 87 -5.24 -6.13 -3.32
CA ALA A 87 -4.04 -5.55 -2.71
C ALA A 87 -4.07 -5.74 -1.20
N LEU A 88 -5.19 -5.43 -0.56
CA LEU A 88 -5.33 -5.59 0.88
C LEU A 88 -5.15 -7.05 1.30
N SER A 89 -5.67 -7.99 0.50
CA SER A 89 -5.50 -9.43 0.75
C SER A 89 -4.02 -9.83 0.72
N LEU A 90 -3.25 -9.35 -0.27
CA LEU A 90 -1.81 -9.61 -0.35
C LEU A 90 -1.07 -9.04 0.86
N ILE A 91 -1.44 -7.83 1.27
CA ILE A 91 -0.81 -7.18 2.42
C ILE A 91 -1.11 -7.94 3.72
N LYS A 92 -2.35 -8.39 3.90
CA LYS A 92 -2.73 -9.19 5.07
C LYS A 92 -1.99 -10.51 5.10
N ASN A 93 -1.76 -11.15 3.96
CA ASN A 93 -0.94 -12.37 3.90
C ASN A 93 0.49 -12.09 4.35
N ALA A 94 1.08 -10.99 3.93
CA ALA A 94 2.43 -10.60 4.37
C ALA A 94 2.46 -10.37 5.88
N GLU A 95 1.41 -9.75 6.42
CA GLU A 95 1.27 -9.49 7.85
C GLU A 95 1.20 -10.80 8.64
N LEU A 96 0.39 -11.75 8.16
CA LEU A 96 0.26 -13.06 8.81
C LEU A 96 1.56 -13.85 8.76
N ASN A 97 2.31 -13.74 7.67
CA ASN A 97 3.55 -14.50 7.48
C ASN A 97 4.78 -13.84 8.11
N HIS A 98 4.63 -12.60 8.58
CA HIS A 98 5.78 -11.84 9.10
C HIS A 98 6.47 -12.55 10.26
N LYS A 99 5.70 -13.00 11.24
CA LYS A 99 6.26 -13.59 12.47
C LYS A 99 7.05 -14.87 12.19
N SER A 100 6.56 -15.70 11.29
CA SER A 100 7.19 -16.98 10.96
C SER A 100 8.28 -16.87 9.89
N SER A 101 8.42 -15.70 9.25
CA SER A 101 9.44 -15.51 8.22
C SER A 101 10.83 -15.41 8.83
N ILE A 102 11.77 -16.17 8.30
CA ILE A 102 13.18 -16.08 8.68
C ILE A 102 13.75 -14.76 8.17
N ASN A 103 13.47 -14.45 6.90
CA ASN A 103 13.89 -13.20 6.26
C ASN A 103 12.70 -12.26 6.17
N LYS A 104 12.52 -11.43 7.20
CA LYS A 104 11.37 -10.53 7.30
C LYS A 104 11.40 -9.45 6.24
N ARG A 105 12.59 -8.99 5.86
CA ARG A 105 12.74 -7.99 4.81
C ARG A 105 12.28 -8.55 3.46
N LEU A 106 12.70 -9.78 3.14
CA LEU A 106 12.26 -10.44 1.91
C LEU A 106 10.75 -10.62 1.88
N ASN A 107 10.16 -10.97 3.02
CA ASN A 107 8.70 -11.12 3.13
C ASN A 107 7.98 -9.83 2.70
N SER A 108 8.46 -8.68 3.17
CA SER A 108 7.88 -7.39 2.82
C SER A 108 8.17 -7.00 1.36
N GLU A 109 9.39 -7.26 0.90
CA GLU A 109 9.75 -6.98 -0.50
C GLU A 109 8.91 -7.79 -1.47
N LEU A 110 8.67 -9.07 -1.15
CA LEU A 110 7.82 -9.92 -1.98
C LEU A 110 6.41 -9.33 -2.07
N CYS A 111 5.87 -8.88 -0.96
CA CYS A 111 4.56 -8.25 -0.92
C CYS A 111 4.51 -7.05 -1.88
N LEU A 112 5.53 -6.19 -1.82
CA LEU A 112 5.59 -5.00 -2.69
C LEU A 112 5.67 -5.39 -4.17
N MET A 113 6.47 -6.40 -4.50
CA MET A 113 6.59 -6.87 -5.86
C MET A 113 5.29 -7.50 -6.37
N GLN A 114 4.60 -8.24 -5.51
CA GLN A 114 3.29 -8.81 -5.86
C GLN A 114 2.25 -7.73 -6.11
N LEU A 115 2.25 -6.67 -5.28
CA LEU A 115 1.33 -5.55 -5.47
C LEU A 115 1.56 -4.85 -6.81
N ALA A 116 2.82 -4.59 -7.15
CA ALA A 116 3.17 -3.96 -8.43
C ALA A 116 2.78 -4.84 -9.62
N SER A 117 2.96 -6.16 -9.47
CA SER A 117 2.61 -7.14 -10.51
C SER A 117 1.11 -7.33 -10.65
N LEU A 118 0.37 -7.19 -9.56
CA LEU A 118 -1.09 -7.28 -9.55
C LEU A 118 -1.70 -6.21 -10.45
N HIS A 119 -1.21 -4.99 -10.35
CA HIS A 119 -1.66 -3.89 -11.21
C HIS A 119 -1.43 -4.22 -12.68
N PHE A 120 -0.23 -4.69 -13.01
CA PHE A 120 0.14 -5.08 -14.36
C PHE A 120 -0.76 -6.20 -14.89
N ASN A 121 -1.00 -7.23 -14.06
CA ASN A 121 -1.86 -8.36 -14.42
C ASN A 121 -3.30 -7.90 -14.68
N GLY A 122 -3.80 -6.92 -13.93
CA GLY A 122 -5.11 -6.35 -14.13
C GLY A 122 -5.26 -5.72 -15.52
N GLU A 123 -4.24 -5.00 -15.96
CA GLU A 123 -4.23 -4.38 -17.29
C GLU A 123 -4.22 -5.43 -18.40
N LYS A 124 -3.50 -6.53 -18.22
CA LYS A 124 -3.42 -7.60 -19.21
C LYS A 124 -4.74 -8.33 -19.43
N LYS A 125 -5.62 -8.33 -18.46
CA LYS A 125 -6.92 -9.00 -18.57
C LYS A 125 -7.88 -8.26 -19.48
N ASN A 126 -7.61 -7.03 -19.77
CA ASN A 126 -8.40 -6.22 -20.68
C ASN A 126 -7.91 -6.36 -22.12
#